data_73d775028a9a0c08b8a4e1de4c5c0c42
#
_entry.id   73d775028a9a0c08b8a4e1de4c5c0c42
#
_cell.length_a   1.000
_cell.length_b   1.000
_cell.length_c   1.000
_cell.angle_alpha   90.00
_cell.angle_beta   90.00
_cell.angle_gamma   90.00
#
_symmetry.space_group_name_H-M   'P 1'
#
loop_
_entity.id
_entity.type
_entity.pdbx_description
1 polymer ?
#
loop_
_entity_poly.entity_id
_entity_poly.type
_entity_poly.pdbx_seq_one_letter_code
_entity_poly.pdbx_strand_id
1 'polypeptide(L)'
;FLNKNKIKKGVVSMKTLKQAKVGETVKVVKLTGQGAVKRRIMDMGITKGVEIFIRKVAPLGDPVEVTVRGYELSLRKDDASMIEVE
;
A
#
# COMPACT_ATOMS: atom_id res chain seq x y z
N PHE A 1 16.65 22.89 1.04
CA PHE A 1 16.09 22.37 1.08
C PHE A 1 15.57 21.88 0.74
N LEU A 2 15.66 21.76 0.66
CA LEU A 2 14.97 21.16 0.52
C LEU A 2 14.35 20.64 0.39
N ASN A 3 14.49 20.76 0.26
CA ASN A 3 13.70 20.15 0.23
C ASN A 3 13.22 19.61 0.18
N LYS A 4 13.31 19.61 0.14
CA LYS A 4 12.83 19.02 0.11
C LYS A 4 12.26 18.45 -0.27
N ASN A 5 12.51 18.66 -0.52
CA ASN A 5 11.98 18.03 -0.89
C ASN A 5 11.93 17.45 -1.42
N LYS A 6 12.23 17.45 -1.54
CA LYS A 6 12.35 16.96 -1.81
C LYS A 6 12.60 16.27 -2.10
N ILE A 7 12.91 16.29 -2.19
CA ILE A 7 13.14 15.73 -2.27
C ILE A 7 13.13 15.06 -2.50
N LYS A 8 13.08 15.02 -2.72
CA LYS A 8 13.04 14.43 -2.82
C LYS A 8 12.72 13.78 -3.25
N LYS A 9 12.89 13.98 -3.97
CA LYS A 9 12.61 13.14 -4.44
C LYS A 9 13.09 12.15 -4.69
N GLY A 10 13.81 12.18 -4.95
CA GLY A 10 14.23 11.13 -5.52
C GLY A 10 14.33 9.99 -4.72
N VAL A 11 14.82 10.23 -3.88
CA VAL A 11 14.80 9.30 -3.14
C VAL A 11 13.73 9.22 -2.46
N VAL A 12 12.99 9.46 -3.01
CA VAL A 12 11.90 9.50 -2.45
C VAL A 12 11.65 8.43 -1.57
N SER A 13 11.41 8.64 -0.46
CA SER A 13 11.11 7.66 0.37
C SER A 13 9.75 7.21 0.15
N MET A 14 9.57 6.18 -0.55
CA MET A 14 8.29 5.61 -0.72
C MET A 14 7.99 4.73 0.44
N LYS A 15 6.77 4.80 0.96
CA LYS A 15 6.36 3.91 2.02
C LYS A 15 5.56 2.77 1.43
N THR A 16 5.44 1.69 2.18
CA THR A 16 4.61 0.56 1.76
C THR A 16 3.25 0.68 2.45
N LEU A 17 2.29 -0.11 1.99
CA LEU A 17 0.97 -0.13 2.58
C LEU A 17 1.04 -0.54 4.05
N LYS A 18 2.02 -1.34 4.41
CA LYS A 18 2.22 -1.75 5.78
C LYS A 18 2.48 -0.55 6.71
N GLN A 19 3.05 0.51 6.17
CA GLN A 19 3.36 1.71 6.95
C GLN A 19 2.24 2.75 6.94
N ALA A 20 1.20 2.51 6.17
CA ALA A 20 0.08 3.44 6.10
C ALA A 20 -0.73 3.37 7.39
N LYS A 21 -1.36 4.49 7.73
CA LYS A 21 -2.11 4.59 8.99
C LYS A 21 -3.60 4.43 8.75
N VAL A 22 -4.30 3.97 9.79
CA VAL A 22 -5.75 3.86 9.74
C VAL A 22 -6.37 5.22 9.42
N GLY A 23 -7.30 5.22 8.51
CA GLY A 23 -7.97 6.46 8.09
C GLY A 23 -7.27 7.17 6.95
N GLU A 24 -6.12 6.67 6.54
CA GLU A 24 -5.35 7.28 5.47
C GLU A 24 -5.75 6.68 4.11
N THR A 25 -5.82 7.53 3.09
CA THR A 25 -6.03 7.06 1.72
C THR A 25 -4.70 7.22 0.99
N VAL A 26 -4.23 6.14 0.41
CA VAL A 26 -2.94 6.14 -0.29
C VAL A 26 -3.13 5.65 -1.72
N LYS A 27 -2.19 5.97 -2.57
CA LYS A 27 -2.25 5.58 -3.97
C LYS A 27 -1.12 4.61 -4.28
N VAL A 28 -1.44 3.54 -4.97
CA VAL A 28 -0.43 2.53 -5.29
C VAL A 28 0.53 3.07 -6.33
N VAL A 29 1.81 2.99 -6.03
CA VAL A 29 2.85 3.43 -6.93
C VAL A 29 3.47 2.23 -7.64
N LYS A 30 3.68 1.15 -6.91
CA LYS A 30 4.38 0.01 -7.46
C LYS A 30 4.10 -1.23 -6.63
N LEU A 31 4.11 -2.39 -7.27
CA LEU A 31 4.03 -3.66 -6.58
C LEU A 31 5.42 -4.30 -6.67
N THR A 32 6.02 -4.58 -5.52
CA THR A 32 7.37 -5.15 -5.50
C THR A 32 7.39 -6.66 -5.39
N GLY A 33 6.24 -7.27 -5.13
CA GLY A 33 6.17 -8.72 -5.10
C GLY A 33 6.40 -9.31 -6.48
N GLN A 34 6.70 -10.60 -6.53
CA GLN A 34 6.97 -11.28 -7.78
C GLN A 34 6.12 -12.53 -7.90
N GLY A 35 5.95 -12.98 -9.13
CA GLY A 35 5.29 -14.25 -9.40
C GLY A 35 3.88 -14.32 -8.89
N ALA A 36 3.57 -15.40 -8.18
CA ALA A 36 2.21 -15.66 -7.72
C ALA A 36 1.72 -14.63 -6.72
N VAL A 37 2.61 -14.07 -5.91
CA VAL A 37 2.21 -13.08 -4.91
C VAL A 37 1.73 -11.81 -5.61
N LYS A 38 2.49 -11.34 -6.59
CA LYS A 38 2.13 -10.13 -7.33
C LYS A 38 0.81 -10.35 -8.06
N ARG A 39 0.65 -11.52 -8.68
CA ARG A 39 -0.58 -11.83 -9.41
C ARG A 39 -1.78 -11.86 -8.45
N ARG A 40 -1.63 -12.46 -7.29
CA ARG A 40 -2.71 -12.50 -6.31
C ARG A 40 -3.14 -11.09 -5.89
N ILE A 41 -2.17 -10.22 -5.64
CA ILE A 41 -2.47 -8.85 -5.26
C ILE A 41 -3.20 -8.13 -6.38
N MET A 42 -2.74 -8.30 -7.61
CA MET A 42 -3.39 -7.67 -8.77
C MET A 42 -4.80 -8.21 -8.98
N ASP A 43 -5.00 -9.49 -8.73
CA ASP A 43 -6.32 -10.11 -8.89
C ASP A 43 -7.33 -9.56 -7.87
N MET A 44 -6.85 -9.03 -6.77
CA MET A 44 -7.72 -8.39 -5.78
C MET A 44 -8.09 -6.96 -6.19
N GLY A 45 -7.60 -6.49 -7.31
CA GLY A 45 -7.89 -5.13 -7.78
C GLY A 45 -6.85 -4.10 -7.37
N ILE A 46 -5.75 -4.55 -6.76
CA ILE A 46 -4.71 -3.63 -6.31
C ILE A 46 -3.67 -3.51 -7.43
N THR A 47 -3.80 -2.46 -8.21
CA THR A 47 -2.91 -2.23 -9.34
C THR A 47 -2.35 -0.81 -9.24
N LYS A 48 -1.32 -0.53 -10.03
CA LYS A 48 -0.70 0.79 -10.02
C LYS A 48 -1.73 1.88 -10.27
N GLY A 49 -1.70 2.91 -9.46
CA GLY A 49 -2.61 4.04 -9.61
C GLY A 49 -3.91 3.94 -8.84
N VAL A 50 -4.22 2.79 -8.27
CA VAL A 50 -5.48 2.64 -7.55
C VAL A 50 -5.33 3.24 -6.15
N GLU A 51 -6.42 3.79 -5.62
CA GLU A 51 -6.43 4.33 -4.27
C GLU A 51 -6.89 3.28 -3.28
N ILE A 52 -6.26 3.25 -2.14
CA ILE A 52 -6.56 2.32 -1.07
C ILE A 52 -6.85 3.10 0.20
N PHE A 53 -7.98 2.84 0.83
CA PHE A 53 -8.32 3.46 2.10
C PHE A 53 -8.06 2.44 3.21
N ILE A 54 -7.30 2.83 4.22
CA ILE A 54 -6.94 1.94 5.33
C ILE A 54 -8.05 2.02 6.37
N ARG A 55 -8.85 0.94 6.45
CA ARG A 55 -9.98 0.92 7.37
C ARG A 55 -9.56 0.55 8.78
N LYS A 56 -8.69 -0.45 8.90
CA LYS A 56 -8.39 -0.99 10.21
C LYS A 56 -7.10 -1.80 10.12
N VAL A 57 -6.34 -1.81 11.18
CA VAL A 57 -5.12 -2.61 11.30
C VAL A 57 -5.21 -3.37 12.59
N ALA A 58 -5.04 -4.68 12.55
CA ALA A 58 -5.07 -5.49 13.76
C ALA A 58 -3.91 -5.11 14.68
N PRO A 59 -4.03 -5.40 15.97
CA PRO A 59 -3.03 -4.95 16.95
C PRO A 59 -1.58 -5.28 16.62
N LEU A 60 -1.33 -6.40 15.94
CA LEU A 60 0.03 -6.76 15.58
C LEU A 60 0.36 -6.41 14.14
N GLY A 61 -0.48 -5.59 13.52
CA GLY A 61 -0.25 -5.18 12.14
C GLY A 61 -0.73 -6.18 11.09
N ASP A 62 -1.43 -7.23 11.49
CA ASP A 62 -1.83 -8.29 10.58
C ASP A 62 -3.14 -8.91 11.05
N PRO A 63 -4.20 -8.86 10.25
CA PRO A 63 -4.24 -8.34 8.89
C PRO A 63 -4.49 -6.83 8.83
N VAL A 64 -4.35 -6.28 7.63
CA VAL A 64 -4.67 -4.88 7.35
C VAL A 64 -5.96 -4.89 6.54
N GLU A 65 -6.99 -4.20 7.01
CA GLU A 65 -8.27 -4.15 6.31
C GLU A 65 -8.38 -2.85 5.54
N VAL A 66 -8.67 -2.97 4.27
CA VAL A 66 -8.68 -1.81 3.37
C VAL A 66 -9.91 -1.81 2.49
N THR A 67 -10.20 -0.66 1.89
CA THR A 67 -11.24 -0.53 0.87
C THR A 67 -10.56 -0.16 -0.43
N VAL A 68 -10.83 -0.94 -1.47
CA VAL A 68 -10.27 -0.71 -2.79
C VAL A 68 -11.42 -0.80 -3.80
N ARG A 69 -11.59 0.25 -4.60
CA ARG A 69 -12.63 0.29 -5.64
C ARG A 69 -14.02 -0.06 -5.10
N GLY A 70 -14.29 0.33 -3.87
CA GLY A 70 -15.59 0.06 -3.27
C GLY A 70 -15.71 -1.30 -2.62
N TYR A 71 -14.67 -2.13 -2.66
CA TYR A 71 -14.69 -3.44 -2.03
C TYR A 71 -13.82 -3.44 -0.79
N GLU A 72 -14.23 -4.21 0.20
CA GLU A 72 -13.46 -4.36 1.42
C GLU A 72 -12.59 -5.60 1.30
N LEU A 73 -11.32 -5.43 1.56
CA LEU A 73 -10.34 -6.51 1.46
C LEU A 73 -9.54 -6.61 2.74
N SER A 74 -9.05 -7.81 3.01
CA SER A 74 -8.18 -8.05 4.15
C SER A 74 -6.84 -8.54 3.60
N LEU A 75 -5.77 -7.84 3.90
CA LEU A 75 -4.45 -8.16 3.39
C LEU A 75 -3.55 -8.63 4.50
N ARG A 76 -2.71 -9.59 4.21
CA ARG A 76 -1.70 -10.01 5.16
C ARG A 76 -0.62 -8.95 5.22
N LYS A 77 0.03 -8.87 6.37
CA LYS A 77 1.13 -7.94 6.58
C LYS A 77 2.19 -8.10 5.48
N ASP A 78 2.51 -9.33 5.10
CA ASP A 78 3.50 -9.57 4.06
C ASP A 78 3.06 -9.04 2.71
N ASP A 79 1.77 -9.17 2.40
CA ASP A 79 1.24 -8.63 1.15
C ASP A 79 1.33 -7.11 1.16
N ALA A 80 0.97 -6.50 2.28
CA ALA A 80 1.00 -5.05 2.40
C ALA A 80 2.43 -4.50 2.24
N SER A 81 3.42 -5.24 2.68
CA SER A 81 4.81 -4.79 2.58
C SER A 81 5.31 -4.79 1.14
N MET A 82 4.59 -5.44 0.22
CA MET A 82 4.98 -5.48 -1.19
C MET A 82 4.24 -4.47 -2.04
N ILE A 83 3.43 -3.62 -1.44
CA ILE A 83 2.67 -2.60 -2.14
C ILE A 83 3.23 -1.25 -1.76
N GLU A 84 3.95 -0.62 -2.69
CA GLU A 84 4.50 0.72 -2.45
C GLU A 84 3.45 1.76 -2.77
N VAL A 85 3.27 2.71 -1.87
CA VAL A 85 2.22 3.72 -1.98
C VAL A 85 2.77 5.11 -1.71
N GLU A 86 1.97 6.10 -2.07
CA GLU A 86 2.29 7.49 -1.76
C GLU A 86 1.10 8.22 -1.17
#